data_6078415c731a40c7157fe6d92aac2d1c
#
_entry.id   6078415c731a40c7157fe6d92aac2d1c
#
_cell.length_a   1.000
_cell.length_b   1.000
_cell.length_c   1.000
_cell.angle_alpha   90.00
_cell.angle_beta   90.00
_cell.angle_gamma   90.00
#
_symmetry.space_group_name_H-M   'P 1'
#
loop_
_entity.id
_entity.type
_entity.pdbx_description
1 polymer ?
#
loop_
_entity_poly.entity_id
_entity_poly.type
_entity_poly.pdbx_seq_one_letter_code
_entity_poly.pdbx_strand_id
1 'polypeptide(L)'
;MLTKEQIREEIKKKRLLLPPEEVKTKSEKVIERLLKIISPEAQIFMFYAPFKKEVDLLSLAEELLFSGKRIIFPKVSGKDILPIEVFSLKELCSGYCSILEPPLDYSRVVRTIDVVFVPGIAFDLSCFRIGYGGGFYDRFLAKHEVGTKIGICFDFQIVEKIPHDPFDIPVDVVVSEKREIRRSKWS
;
A
#
# COMPACT_ATOMS: atom_id res chain seq x y z
N MET A 1 16.97 -6.30 19.90
CA MET A 1 16.07 -6.13 18.74
C MET A 1 15.10 -5.02 19.09
N LEU A 2 14.86 -4.06 18.19
CA LEU A 2 13.90 -2.97 18.43
C LEU A 2 12.47 -3.53 18.45
N THR A 3 11.61 -2.93 19.27
CA THR A 3 10.17 -3.23 19.28
C THR A 3 9.45 -2.64 18.05
N LYS A 4 8.27 -3.16 17.71
CA LYS A 4 7.43 -2.56 16.65
C LYS A 4 7.22 -1.05 16.87
N GLU A 5 7.03 -0.62 18.12
CA GLU A 5 6.81 0.79 18.45
C GLU A 5 8.05 1.66 18.23
N GLN A 6 9.21 1.19 18.64
CA GLN A 6 10.47 1.91 18.42
C GLN A 6 10.77 2.07 16.93
N ILE A 7 10.59 1.01 16.12
CA ILE A 7 10.76 1.08 14.67
C ILE A 7 9.74 2.08 14.06
N ARG A 8 8.48 2.01 14.49
CA ARG A 8 7.41 2.89 14.03
C ARG A 8 7.73 4.37 14.27
N GLU A 9 8.17 4.72 15.45
CA GLU A 9 8.49 6.11 15.82
C GLU A 9 9.71 6.64 15.06
N GLU A 10 10.76 5.84 14.92
CA GLU A 10 11.96 6.22 14.19
C GLU A 10 11.65 6.49 12.69
N ILE A 11 10.96 5.57 12.05
CA ILE A 11 10.63 5.68 10.62
C ILE A 11 9.66 6.84 10.35
N LYS A 12 8.64 7.03 11.19
CA LYS A 12 7.71 8.17 11.06
C LYS A 12 8.46 9.50 11.12
N LYS A 13 9.40 9.67 12.06
CA LYS A 13 10.21 10.89 12.17
C LYS A 13 11.01 11.14 10.88
N LYS A 14 11.70 10.13 10.38
CA LYS A 14 12.46 10.24 9.12
C LYS A 14 11.57 10.63 7.95
N ARG A 15 10.39 10.00 7.82
CA ARG A 15 9.46 10.27 6.72
C ARG A 15 8.92 11.70 6.76
N LEU A 16 8.57 12.21 7.92
CA LEU A 16 8.07 13.59 8.07
C LEU A 16 9.10 14.66 7.72
N LEU A 17 10.39 14.34 7.82
CA LEU A 17 11.48 15.25 7.44
C LEU A 17 11.73 15.35 5.93
N LEU A 18 11.14 14.45 5.14
CA LEU A 18 11.32 14.49 3.68
C LEU A 18 10.73 15.78 3.10
N PRO A 19 11.50 16.52 2.28
CA PRO A 19 10.96 17.64 1.51
C PRO A 19 9.91 17.14 0.49
N PRO A 20 8.87 17.95 0.16
CA PRO A 20 7.85 17.56 -0.81
C PRO A 20 8.40 17.15 -2.18
N GLU A 21 9.45 17.83 -2.67
CA GLU A 21 10.12 17.51 -3.93
C GLU A 21 10.80 16.13 -3.90
N GLU A 22 11.37 15.77 -2.77
CA GLU A 22 11.99 14.46 -2.60
C GLU A 22 10.95 13.34 -2.53
N VAL A 23 9.81 13.56 -1.86
CA VAL A 23 8.67 12.64 -1.86
C VAL A 23 8.19 12.40 -3.30
N LYS A 24 8.03 13.47 -4.09
CA LYS A 24 7.61 13.39 -5.48
C LYS A 24 8.60 12.59 -6.33
N THR A 25 9.88 12.98 -6.33
CA THR A 25 10.92 12.34 -7.15
C THR A 25 11.09 10.85 -6.81
N LYS A 26 11.08 10.51 -5.53
CA LYS A 26 11.17 9.10 -5.08
C LYS A 26 9.91 8.32 -5.44
N SER A 27 8.72 8.92 -5.32
CA SER A 27 7.47 8.28 -5.74
C SER A 27 7.45 7.96 -7.23
N GLU A 28 7.95 8.87 -8.08
CA GLU A 28 8.09 8.64 -9.52
C GLU A 28 8.99 7.45 -9.82
N LYS A 29 10.12 7.30 -9.12
CA LYS A 29 11.03 6.15 -9.25
C LYS A 29 10.38 4.83 -8.81
N VAL A 30 9.56 4.86 -7.76
CA VAL A 30 8.76 3.69 -7.35
C VAL A 30 7.81 3.29 -8.46
N ILE A 31 7.10 4.25 -9.05
CA ILE A 31 6.17 4.00 -10.17
C ILE A 31 6.89 3.39 -11.37
N GLU A 32 8.06 3.91 -11.76
CA GLU A 32 8.87 3.35 -12.84
C GLU A 32 9.24 1.88 -12.60
N ARG A 33 9.54 1.49 -11.35
CA ARG A 33 9.79 0.10 -10.98
C ARG A 33 8.52 -0.75 -11.06
N LEU A 34 7.41 -0.25 -10.55
CA LEU A 34 6.13 -0.95 -10.57
C LEU A 34 5.68 -1.27 -11.99
N LEU A 35 5.82 -0.34 -12.92
CA LEU A 35 5.46 -0.55 -14.33
C LEU A 35 6.26 -1.68 -15.00
N LYS A 36 7.44 -2.02 -14.49
CA LYS A 36 8.25 -3.14 -14.98
C LYS A 36 7.85 -4.51 -14.42
N ILE A 37 7.20 -4.54 -13.26
CA ILE A 37 6.88 -5.79 -12.54
C ILE A 37 5.41 -6.14 -12.53
N ILE A 38 4.53 -5.18 -12.76
CA ILE A 38 3.09 -5.40 -12.87
C ILE A 38 2.81 -6.24 -14.12
N SER A 39 2.05 -7.34 -13.92
CA SER A 39 1.61 -8.15 -15.06
C SER A 39 0.75 -7.33 -16.01
N PRO A 40 1.02 -7.35 -17.32
CA PRO A 40 0.19 -6.64 -18.30
C PRO A 40 -1.24 -7.17 -18.37
N GLU A 41 -1.47 -8.40 -17.91
CA GLU A 41 -2.79 -9.04 -17.86
C GLU A 41 -3.63 -8.60 -16.65
N ALA A 42 -3.02 -8.02 -15.61
CA ALA A 42 -3.74 -7.51 -14.46
C ALA A 42 -4.74 -6.41 -14.85
N GLN A 43 -5.97 -6.51 -14.35
CA GLN A 43 -7.07 -5.60 -14.68
C GLN A 43 -7.58 -4.82 -13.48
N ILE A 44 -7.51 -5.39 -12.28
CA ILE A 44 -8.13 -4.86 -11.06
C ILE A 44 -7.03 -4.54 -10.05
N PHE A 45 -6.88 -3.25 -9.75
CA PHE A 45 -5.82 -2.73 -8.89
C PHE A 45 -6.41 -2.01 -7.68
N MET A 46 -5.97 -2.39 -6.48
CA MET A 46 -6.29 -1.65 -5.27
C MET A 46 -5.13 -0.77 -4.86
N PHE A 47 -5.42 0.52 -4.75
CA PHE A 47 -4.51 1.56 -4.29
C PHE A 47 -4.81 1.95 -2.85
N TYR A 48 -3.90 2.68 -2.24
CA TYR A 48 -4.12 3.47 -1.03
C TYR A 48 -3.99 4.96 -1.37
N ALA A 49 -4.69 5.82 -0.66
CA ALA A 49 -4.44 7.25 -0.72
C ALA A 49 -3.26 7.61 0.20
N PRO A 50 -2.26 8.37 -0.28
CA PRO A 50 -1.07 8.65 0.52
C PRO A 50 -1.41 9.46 1.76
N PHE A 51 -0.79 9.12 2.88
CA PHE A 51 -0.96 9.74 4.18
C PHE A 51 0.41 10.07 4.80
N LYS A 52 0.55 11.26 5.37
CA LYS A 52 1.79 11.70 6.05
C LYS A 52 3.07 11.40 5.26
N LYS A 53 3.14 11.90 4.04
CA LYS A 53 4.28 11.75 3.13
C LYS A 53 4.62 10.29 2.77
N GLU A 54 3.63 9.43 2.68
CA GLU A 54 3.79 8.11 2.04
C GLU A 54 4.14 8.26 0.56
N VAL A 55 4.68 7.20 -0.03
CA VAL A 55 4.85 7.14 -1.49
C VAL A 55 3.52 7.41 -2.16
N ASP A 56 3.49 8.36 -3.08
CA ASP A 56 2.30 8.76 -3.79
C ASP A 56 2.18 8.03 -5.14
N LEU A 57 1.18 7.14 -5.23
CA LEU A 57 0.87 6.38 -6.43
C LEU A 57 -0.36 6.91 -7.19
N LEU A 58 -0.90 8.07 -6.83
CA LEU A 58 -2.15 8.57 -7.44
C LEU A 58 -2.02 8.81 -8.94
N SER A 59 -0.86 9.26 -9.43
CA SER A 59 -0.63 9.42 -10.87
C SER A 59 -0.66 8.08 -11.62
N LEU A 60 -0.14 7.02 -11.02
CA LEU A 60 -0.24 5.66 -11.58
C LEU A 60 -1.71 5.18 -11.59
N ALA A 61 -2.46 5.44 -10.53
CA ALA A 61 -3.88 5.11 -10.47
C ALA A 61 -4.66 5.79 -11.61
N GLU A 62 -4.40 7.07 -11.84
CA GLU A 62 -5.03 7.84 -12.92
C GLU A 62 -4.66 7.32 -14.32
N GLU A 63 -3.38 7.01 -14.54
CA GLU A 63 -2.89 6.42 -15.79
C GLU A 63 -3.54 5.06 -16.08
N LEU A 64 -3.61 4.18 -15.10
CA LEU A 64 -4.23 2.87 -15.24
C LEU A 64 -5.75 2.99 -15.46
N LEU A 65 -6.41 3.92 -14.77
CA LEU A 65 -7.82 4.21 -14.99
C LEU A 65 -8.09 4.70 -16.41
N PHE A 66 -7.27 5.61 -16.92
CA PHE A 66 -7.35 6.09 -18.29
C PHE A 66 -7.12 4.97 -19.33
N SER A 67 -6.28 4.00 -18.99
CA SER A 67 -6.02 2.81 -19.81
C SER A 67 -7.13 1.74 -19.74
N GLY A 68 -8.22 2.01 -19.04
CA GLY A 68 -9.37 1.10 -18.94
C GLY A 68 -9.24 0.04 -17.84
N LYS A 69 -8.26 0.15 -16.94
CA LYS A 69 -8.15 -0.73 -15.77
C LYS A 69 -9.15 -0.32 -14.70
N ARG A 70 -9.52 -1.28 -13.85
CA ARG A 70 -10.42 -1.06 -12.72
C ARG A 70 -9.62 -0.67 -11.49
N ILE A 71 -9.96 0.47 -10.90
CA ILE A 71 -9.23 1.05 -9.77
C ILE A 71 -10.08 1.04 -8.52
N ILE A 72 -9.49 0.52 -7.45
CA ILE A 72 -10.12 0.28 -6.16
C ILE A 72 -9.39 1.12 -5.10
N PHE A 73 -10.15 1.74 -4.20
CA PHE A 73 -9.62 2.37 -2.99
C PHE A 73 -10.30 1.83 -1.74
N PRO A 74 -9.59 1.79 -0.60
CA PRO A 74 -10.17 1.33 0.65
C PRO A 74 -11.13 2.36 1.24
N LYS A 75 -12.29 1.90 1.69
CA LYS A 75 -13.24 2.64 2.51
C LYS A 75 -13.27 2.03 3.91
N VAL A 76 -12.95 2.83 4.93
CA VAL A 76 -13.07 2.37 6.33
C VAL A 76 -14.53 2.16 6.68
N SER A 77 -14.85 0.98 7.19
CA SER A 77 -16.17 0.59 7.69
C SER A 77 -16.01 -0.18 9.01
N GLY A 78 -16.20 0.50 10.13
CA GLY A 78 -15.93 -0.07 11.44
C GLY A 78 -14.46 -0.44 11.63
N LYS A 79 -14.17 -1.72 11.85
CA LYS A 79 -12.81 -2.26 12.02
C LYS A 79 -12.19 -2.75 10.71
N ASP A 80 -12.96 -2.78 9.63
CA ASP A 80 -12.56 -3.32 8.35
C ASP A 80 -12.44 -2.22 7.30
N ILE A 81 -11.83 -2.57 6.17
CA ILE A 81 -11.84 -1.76 4.95
C ILE A 81 -12.61 -2.49 3.86
N LEU A 82 -13.44 -1.73 3.15
CA LEU A 82 -14.17 -2.20 1.99
C LEU A 82 -13.44 -1.76 0.72
N PRO A 83 -13.17 -2.67 -0.21
CA PRO A 83 -12.54 -2.34 -1.50
C PRO A 83 -13.59 -1.79 -2.47
N ILE A 84 -13.62 -0.47 -2.64
CA ILE A 84 -14.63 0.21 -3.47
C ILE A 84 -14.01 0.66 -4.79
N GLU A 85 -14.66 0.30 -5.90
CA GLU A 85 -14.29 0.75 -7.24
C GLU A 85 -14.62 2.23 -7.44
N VAL A 86 -13.64 2.96 -7.98
CA VAL A 86 -13.81 4.37 -8.36
C VAL A 86 -13.67 4.52 -9.88
N PHE A 87 -14.43 5.45 -10.46
CA PHE A 87 -14.38 5.77 -11.88
C PHE A 87 -13.64 7.09 -12.16
N SER A 88 -13.33 7.84 -11.12
CA SER A 88 -12.52 9.04 -11.15
C SER A 88 -11.87 9.26 -9.78
N LEU A 89 -10.62 9.74 -9.75
CA LEU A 89 -9.97 10.13 -8.49
C LEU A 89 -10.66 11.33 -7.82
N LYS A 90 -11.46 12.09 -8.56
CA LYS A 90 -12.28 13.19 -8.03
C LYS A 90 -13.39 12.71 -7.09
N GLU A 91 -13.73 11.43 -7.10
CA GLU A 91 -14.70 10.84 -6.16
C GLU A 91 -14.12 10.72 -4.74
N LEU A 92 -12.80 10.73 -4.60
CA LEU A 92 -12.15 10.62 -3.30
C LEU A 92 -12.38 11.88 -2.48
N CYS A 93 -12.82 11.70 -1.24
CA CYS A 93 -13.05 12.78 -0.27
C CYS A 93 -12.43 12.43 1.08
N SER A 94 -12.24 13.45 1.92
CA SER A 94 -11.67 13.25 3.26
C SER A 94 -12.54 12.30 4.08
N GLY A 95 -11.92 11.24 4.61
CA GLY A 95 -12.58 10.23 5.40
C GLY A 95 -11.90 9.97 6.74
N TYR A 96 -11.76 8.70 7.10
CA TYR A 96 -11.14 8.27 8.35
C TYR A 96 -9.72 8.83 8.50
N CYS A 97 -9.43 9.47 9.64
CA CYS A 97 -8.14 10.14 9.92
C CYS A 97 -7.72 11.16 8.85
N SER A 98 -8.66 11.80 8.16
CA SER A 98 -8.41 12.75 7.06
C SER A 98 -7.69 12.12 5.85
N ILE A 99 -7.70 10.81 5.73
CA ILE A 99 -7.22 10.10 4.54
C ILE A 99 -8.32 10.15 3.47
N LEU A 100 -7.92 10.36 2.21
CA LEU A 100 -8.86 10.32 1.10
C LEU A 100 -9.41 8.92 0.92
N GLU A 101 -10.72 8.81 0.79
CA GLU A 101 -11.42 7.55 0.55
C GLU A 101 -12.64 7.75 -0.36
N PRO A 102 -13.11 6.70 -1.05
CA PRO A 102 -14.31 6.79 -1.84
C PRO A 102 -15.56 6.93 -0.97
N PRO A 103 -16.68 7.43 -1.51
CA PRO A 103 -17.97 7.37 -0.83
C PRO A 103 -18.38 5.90 -0.60
N LEU A 104 -19.15 5.67 0.46
CA LEU A 104 -19.67 4.33 0.74
C LEU A 104 -20.74 3.95 -0.30
N ASP A 105 -20.43 2.93 -1.08
CA ASP A 105 -21.36 2.35 -2.05
C ASP A 105 -21.14 0.83 -2.10
N TYR A 106 -22.06 0.09 -1.49
CA TYR A 106 -21.96 -1.38 -1.43
C TYR A 106 -22.09 -2.05 -2.81
N SER A 107 -22.71 -1.39 -3.80
CA SER A 107 -22.81 -1.91 -5.16
C SER A 107 -21.46 -1.92 -5.90
N ARG A 108 -20.49 -1.12 -5.43
CA ARG A 108 -19.14 -1.00 -6.00
C ARG A 108 -18.08 -1.80 -5.24
N VAL A 109 -18.46 -2.58 -4.24
CA VAL A 109 -17.52 -3.44 -3.50
C VAL A 109 -17.03 -4.56 -4.39
N VAL A 110 -15.70 -4.66 -4.53
CA VAL A 110 -15.03 -5.65 -5.39
C VAL A 110 -14.52 -6.82 -4.54
N ARG A 111 -14.72 -8.05 -5.00
CA ARG A 111 -14.36 -9.27 -4.25
C ARG A 111 -13.00 -9.83 -4.60
N THR A 112 -12.63 -9.79 -5.87
CA THR A 112 -11.35 -10.28 -6.40
C THR A 112 -10.52 -9.12 -6.91
N ILE A 113 -9.23 -9.11 -6.56
CA ILE A 113 -8.31 -8.02 -6.90
C ILE A 113 -7.02 -8.65 -7.41
N ASP A 114 -6.54 -8.22 -8.59
CA ASP A 114 -5.34 -8.79 -9.18
C ASP A 114 -4.07 -8.31 -8.48
N VAL A 115 -4.02 -7.02 -8.16
CA VAL A 115 -2.87 -6.38 -7.51
C VAL A 115 -3.34 -5.46 -6.39
N VAL A 116 -2.79 -5.64 -5.19
CA VAL A 116 -2.99 -4.70 -4.08
C VAL A 116 -1.67 -4.02 -3.75
N PHE A 117 -1.65 -2.70 -3.79
CA PHE A 117 -0.57 -1.89 -3.26
C PHE A 117 -0.81 -1.67 -1.76
N VAL A 118 0.11 -2.17 -0.94
CA VAL A 118 -0.03 -2.19 0.52
C VAL A 118 0.88 -1.14 1.14
N PRO A 119 0.34 -0.13 1.83
CA PRO A 119 1.14 0.84 2.56
C PRO A 119 1.68 0.25 3.87
N GLY A 120 2.74 0.84 4.38
CA GLY A 120 3.31 0.49 5.67
C GLY A 120 4.24 1.57 6.19
N ILE A 121 4.51 1.52 7.48
CA ILE A 121 5.51 2.38 8.10
C ILE A 121 6.91 1.80 7.87
N ALA A 122 7.06 0.49 8.04
CA ALA A 122 8.30 -0.22 7.77
C ALA A 122 8.01 -1.58 7.13
N PHE A 123 8.97 -2.08 6.35
CA PHE A 123 8.99 -3.43 5.78
C PHE A 123 10.32 -4.08 6.09
N ASP A 124 10.36 -5.41 6.13
CA ASP A 124 11.60 -6.15 6.33
C ASP A 124 11.98 -7.03 5.12
N LEU A 125 13.15 -7.66 5.23
CA LEU A 125 13.69 -8.51 4.16
C LEU A 125 12.88 -9.80 3.94
N SER A 126 11.98 -10.14 4.86
CA SER A 126 11.03 -11.27 4.74
C SER A 126 9.64 -10.81 4.28
N CYS A 127 9.51 -9.54 3.89
CA CYS A 127 8.27 -8.91 3.42
C CYS A 127 7.16 -8.77 4.47
N PHE A 128 7.50 -8.84 5.76
CA PHE A 128 6.59 -8.41 6.83
C PHE A 128 6.57 -6.89 6.93
N ARG A 129 5.47 -6.34 7.46
CA ARG A 129 5.30 -4.89 7.58
C ARG A 129 4.83 -4.46 8.97
N ILE A 130 5.14 -3.22 9.30
CA ILE A 130 4.55 -2.48 10.40
C ILE A 130 3.59 -1.45 9.81
N GLY A 131 2.32 -1.53 10.21
CA GLY A 131 1.31 -0.51 9.91
C GLY A 131 1.15 0.48 11.07
N TYR A 132 0.08 1.26 11.01
CA TYR A 132 -0.25 2.27 12.03
C TYR A 132 -0.83 1.69 13.34
N GLY A 133 -1.06 0.38 13.40
CA GLY A 133 -1.53 -0.34 14.60
C GLY A 133 -3.00 -0.78 14.54
N GLY A 134 -3.77 -0.35 13.56
CA GLY A 134 -5.20 -0.70 13.43
C GLY A 134 -5.47 -2.11 12.88
N GLY A 135 -4.48 -2.77 12.28
CA GLY A 135 -4.61 -4.11 11.70
C GLY A 135 -5.52 -4.21 10.47
N PHE A 136 -5.86 -3.09 9.84
CA PHE A 136 -6.80 -3.03 8.72
C PHE A 136 -6.36 -3.88 7.52
N TYR A 137 -5.11 -3.78 7.10
CA TYR A 137 -4.61 -4.53 5.96
C TYR A 137 -4.39 -6.01 6.27
N ASP A 138 -3.99 -6.39 7.49
CA ASP A 138 -3.89 -7.80 7.87
C ASP A 138 -5.26 -8.48 7.84
N ARG A 139 -6.29 -7.83 8.38
CA ARG A 139 -7.67 -8.33 8.29
C ARG A 139 -8.19 -8.36 6.86
N PHE A 140 -7.90 -7.32 6.07
CA PHE A 140 -8.29 -7.26 4.66
C PHE A 140 -7.68 -8.42 3.86
N LEU A 141 -6.36 -8.59 3.96
CA LEU A 141 -5.63 -9.64 3.21
C LEU A 141 -5.99 -11.06 3.68
N ALA A 142 -6.44 -11.22 4.93
CA ALA A 142 -6.95 -12.49 5.42
C ALA A 142 -8.34 -12.86 4.87
N LYS A 143 -9.16 -11.87 4.50
CA LYS A 143 -10.57 -12.05 4.10
C LYS A 143 -10.80 -12.01 2.59
N HIS A 144 -9.90 -11.40 1.82
CA HIS A 144 -10.10 -11.16 0.39
C HIS A 144 -9.13 -11.98 -0.45
N GLU A 145 -9.62 -12.40 -1.61
CA GLU A 145 -8.81 -13.06 -2.62
C GLU A 145 -8.02 -12.01 -3.41
N VAL A 146 -6.70 -12.05 -3.25
CA VAL A 146 -5.77 -11.11 -3.87
C VAL A 146 -4.71 -11.87 -4.65
N GLY A 147 -4.49 -11.49 -5.90
CA GLY A 147 -3.46 -12.08 -6.76
C GLY A 147 -2.06 -11.77 -6.25
N THR A 148 -1.63 -10.52 -6.36
CA THR A 148 -0.30 -10.07 -5.93
C THR A 148 -0.39 -8.94 -4.91
N LYS A 149 0.30 -9.11 -3.78
CA LYS A 149 0.44 -8.10 -2.72
C LYS A 149 1.79 -7.40 -2.86
N ILE A 150 1.78 -6.11 -3.17
CA ILE A 150 3.00 -5.31 -3.35
C ILE A 150 3.10 -4.28 -2.23
N GLY A 151 4.07 -4.44 -1.35
CA GLY A 151 4.40 -3.46 -0.31
C GLY A 151 5.10 -2.25 -0.93
N ILE A 152 4.66 -1.05 -0.58
CA ILE A 152 5.17 0.20 -1.14
C ILE A 152 5.79 1.05 -0.05
N CYS A 153 7.04 1.46 -0.25
CA CYS A 153 7.77 2.29 0.72
C CYS A 153 8.92 3.06 0.07
N PHE A 154 9.49 3.99 0.83
CA PHE A 154 10.84 4.51 0.54
C PHE A 154 11.89 3.55 1.09
N ASP A 155 13.08 3.56 0.52
CA ASP A 155 14.13 2.59 0.86
C ASP A 155 14.54 2.64 2.34
N PHE A 156 14.54 3.83 2.97
CA PHE A 156 14.84 3.97 4.40
C PHE A 156 13.78 3.33 5.33
N GLN A 157 12.61 2.96 4.81
CA GLN A 157 11.58 2.24 5.55
C GLN A 157 11.83 0.72 5.59
N ILE A 158 12.85 0.24 4.88
CA ILE A 158 13.23 -1.17 4.86
C ILE A 158 14.23 -1.44 5.97
N VAL A 159 13.86 -2.33 6.88
CA VAL A 159 14.67 -2.78 8.03
C VAL A 159 15.04 -4.25 7.85
N GLU A 160 16.03 -4.72 8.59
CA GLU A 160 16.49 -6.11 8.47
C GLU A 160 15.42 -7.12 8.90
N LYS A 161 14.80 -6.88 10.05
CA LYS A 161 13.80 -7.79 10.62
C LYS A 161 12.77 -7.03 11.48
N ILE A 162 11.51 -7.40 11.32
CA ILE A 162 10.37 -6.92 12.10
C ILE A 162 9.90 -8.05 13.03
N PRO A 163 9.69 -7.80 14.33
CA PRO A 163 8.92 -8.72 15.17
C PRO A 163 7.51 -8.87 14.59
N HIS A 164 7.07 -10.09 14.32
CA HIS A 164 5.73 -10.32 13.75
C HIS A 164 4.97 -11.38 14.55
N ASP A 165 3.66 -11.29 14.49
CA ASP A 165 2.72 -12.21 15.12
C ASP A 165 2.18 -13.21 14.08
N PRO A 166 1.58 -14.34 14.49
CA PRO A 166 1.06 -15.35 13.57
C PRO A 166 -0.03 -14.85 12.59
N PHE A 167 -0.73 -13.77 12.94
CA PHE A 167 -1.76 -13.15 12.11
C PHE A 167 -1.26 -12.02 11.21
N ASP A 168 0.01 -11.62 11.34
CA ASP A 168 0.62 -10.64 10.44
C ASP A 168 0.84 -11.29 9.05
N ILE A 169 0.27 -10.70 8.01
CA ILE A 169 0.34 -11.24 6.65
C ILE A 169 1.43 -10.52 5.86
N PRO A 170 2.48 -11.22 5.41
CA PRO A 170 3.51 -10.64 4.58
C PRO A 170 3.01 -10.34 3.17
N VAL A 171 3.63 -9.38 2.52
CA VAL A 171 3.42 -9.12 1.10
C VAL A 171 4.30 -10.03 0.22
N ASP A 172 4.02 -10.10 -1.08
CA ASP A 172 4.76 -10.96 -2.02
C ASP A 172 6.06 -10.31 -2.49
N VAL A 173 6.03 -8.98 -2.59
CA VAL A 173 7.19 -8.16 -2.96
C VAL A 173 7.09 -6.80 -2.30
N VAL A 174 8.23 -6.25 -1.87
CA VAL A 174 8.37 -4.87 -1.40
C VAL A 174 9.10 -4.08 -2.46
N VAL A 175 8.58 -2.91 -2.84
CA VAL A 175 9.18 -2.04 -3.84
C VAL A 175 9.48 -0.68 -3.23
N SER A 176 10.74 -0.25 -3.35
CA SER A 176 11.19 1.09 -3.02
C SER A 176 11.74 1.81 -4.25
N GLU A 177 12.14 3.06 -4.11
CA GLU A 177 12.80 3.83 -5.17
C GLU A 177 14.16 3.25 -5.58
N LYS A 178 14.75 2.36 -4.75
CA LYS A 178 16.09 1.79 -4.99
C LYS A 178 16.09 0.31 -5.35
N ARG A 179 15.17 -0.48 -4.79
CA ARG A 179 15.22 -1.95 -4.92
C ARG A 179 13.86 -2.61 -4.79
N GLU A 180 13.84 -3.90 -5.13
CA GLU A 180 12.75 -4.83 -4.91
C GLU A 180 13.20 -5.93 -3.97
N ILE A 181 12.35 -6.34 -3.04
CA ILE A 181 12.57 -7.49 -2.16
C ILE A 181 11.43 -8.45 -2.40
N ARG A 182 11.75 -9.64 -2.89
CA ARG A 182 10.77 -10.69 -3.14
C ARG A 182 10.76 -11.68 -1.99
N ARG A 183 9.56 -12.02 -1.54
CA ARG A 183 9.40 -13.04 -0.52
C ARG A 183 9.90 -14.38 -1.04
N SER A 184 10.76 -15.04 -0.26
CA SER A 184 11.13 -16.43 -0.53
C SER A 184 9.90 -17.32 -0.38
N LYS A 185 9.63 -18.18 -1.37
CA LYS A 185 8.53 -19.16 -1.29
C LYS A 185 8.78 -20.27 -0.24
N TRP A 186 9.94 -20.27 0.39
CA TRP A 186 10.43 -21.34 1.26
C TRP A 186 10.90 -20.85 2.64
N SER A 187 10.43 -19.72 3.13
CA SER A 187 10.75 -19.24 4.49
C SER A 187 9.54 -19.38 5.43
#